data_31bd70186c2c8fe4bda26f9407be1d12
#
_entry.id   31bd70186c2c8fe4bda26f9407be1d12
#
_cell.length_a   1.000
_cell.length_b   1.000
_cell.length_c   1.000
_cell.angle_alpha   90.00
_cell.angle_beta   90.00
_cell.angle_gamma   90.00
#
_symmetry.space_group_name_H-M   'P 1'
#
loop_
_entity.id
_entity.type
_entity.pdbx_description
1 polymer ?
#
loop_
_entity_poly.entity_id
_entity_poly.type
_entity_poly.pdbx_seq_one_letter_code
_entity_poly.pdbx_strand_id
1 'polypeptide(L)' 'MFTVEEITLMKIYTGFTPKRQALIGKLKSVMPQFTHEEQEMKDLTGGVIRKLTAMNDKSFVNIDFSLALDEEGLEE' A
#
# COMPACT_ATOMS: atom_id res chain seq x y z
N MET A 1 6.18 8.47 -7.03
CA MET A 1 5.65 8.94 -5.74
C MET A 1 4.27 8.35 -5.47
N PHE A 2 3.94 8.15 -4.22
CA PHE A 2 2.67 7.52 -3.85
C PHE A 2 1.65 8.58 -3.48
N THR A 3 0.40 8.31 -3.85
CA THR A 3 -0.70 9.15 -3.44
C THR A 3 -1.11 8.81 -2.00
N VAL A 4 -1.95 9.66 -1.41
CA VAL A 4 -2.45 9.40 -0.07
C VAL A 4 -3.20 8.07 -0.03
N GLU A 5 -4.00 7.79 -1.06
CA GLU A 5 -4.73 6.53 -1.12
C GLU A 5 -3.80 5.34 -1.18
N GLU A 6 -2.72 5.46 -1.95
CA GLU A 6 -1.75 4.38 -2.05
C GLU A 6 -1.04 4.15 -0.73
N ILE A 7 -0.68 5.23 -0.05
CA ILE A 7 -0.01 5.12 1.23
C ILE A 7 -0.94 4.50 2.26
N THR A 8 -2.21 4.88 2.23
CA THR A 8 -3.19 4.29 3.14
C THR A 8 -3.32 2.80 2.92
N LEU A 9 -3.38 2.38 1.66
CA LEU A 9 -3.45 0.96 1.33
C LEU A 9 -2.23 0.23 1.86
N MET A 10 -1.05 0.79 1.63
CA MET A 10 0.18 0.16 2.10
C MET A 10 0.19 0.03 3.61
N LYS A 11 -0.29 1.06 4.31
CA LYS A 11 -0.29 1.03 5.75
C LYS A 11 -1.17 -0.09 6.30
N ILE A 12 -2.30 -0.32 5.66
CA ILE A 12 -3.22 -1.38 6.07
C ILE A 12 -2.53 -2.74 6.04
N TYR A 13 -1.75 -3.00 4.99
CA TYR A 13 -1.14 -4.31 4.80
C TYR A 13 0.27 -4.41 5.37
N THR A 14 0.87 -3.30 5.78
CA THR A 14 2.24 -3.32 6.25
C THR A 14 2.37 -3.89 7.66
N GLY A 15 1.42 -3.60 8.53
CA GLY A 15 1.48 -4.07 9.89
C GLY A 15 2.53 -3.33 10.70
N PHE A 16 3.16 -4.05 11.64
CA PHE A 16 4.11 -3.44 12.54
C PHE A 16 5.52 -3.34 11.98
N THR A 17 5.84 -4.19 11.03
CA THR A 17 7.20 -4.23 10.50
C THR A 17 7.13 -4.02 8.99
N PRO A 18 7.22 -2.77 8.56
CA PRO A 18 7.13 -2.49 7.13
C PRO A 18 8.37 -2.98 6.41
N LYS A 19 8.18 -3.91 5.50
CA LYS A 19 9.23 -4.41 4.63
C LYS A 19 8.69 -4.43 3.22
N ARG A 20 9.47 -3.87 2.30
CA ARG A 20 9.02 -3.71 0.93
C ARG A 20 8.61 -5.05 0.31
N GLN A 21 9.45 -6.07 0.43
CA GLN A 21 9.14 -7.32 -0.22
C GLN A 21 7.97 -8.05 0.44
N ALA A 22 7.87 -7.94 1.76
CA ALA A 22 6.73 -8.55 2.45
C ALA A 22 5.44 -7.89 2.04
N LEU A 23 5.46 -6.57 1.89
CA LEU A 23 4.28 -5.83 1.46
C LEU A 23 3.90 -6.21 0.03
N ILE A 24 4.89 -6.29 -0.85
CA ILE A 24 4.61 -6.70 -2.23
C ILE A 24 3.95 -8.07 -2.25
N GLY A 25 4.45 -8.99 -1.45
CA GLY A 25 3.88 -10.32 -1.39
C GLY A 25 2.45 -10.32 -0.91
N LYS A 26 2.15 -9.53 0.12
CA LYS A 26 0.79 -9.45 0.63
C LYS A 26 -0.16 -8.85 -0.41
N LEU A 27 0.28 -7.80 -1.07
CA LEU A 27 -0.57 -7.16 -2.07
C LEU A 27 -0.83 -8.09 -3.25
N LYS A 28 0.18 -8.85 -3.67
CA LYS A 28 -0.02 -9.82 -4.73
C LYS A 28 -1.00 -10.90 -4.31
N SER A 29 -0.99 -11.26 -3.04
CA SER A 29 -1.89 -12.29 -2.54
C SER A 29 -3.35 -11.85 -2.57
N VAL A 30 -3.61 -10.56 -2.37
CA VAL A 30 -4.98 -10.09 -2.35
C VAL A 30 -5.52 -9.75 -3.73
N MET A 31 -4.64 -9.60 -4.72
CA MET A 31 -5.07 -9.23 -6.06
C MET A 31 -6.15 -10.16 -6.62
N PRO A 32 -5.97 -11.50 -6.58
CA PRO A 32 -6.98 -12.38 -7.14
C PRO A 32 -8.27 -12.45 -6.33
N GLN A 33 -8.29 -11.84 -5.15
CA GLN A 33 -9.48 -11.87 -4.31
C GLN A 33 -10.42 -10.72 -4.59
N PHE A 34 -9.99 -9.74 -5.37
CA PHE A 34 -10.86 -8.63 -5.72
C PHE A 34 -11.93 -9.09 -6.70
N THR A 35 -13.16 -8.61 -6.48
CA THR A 35 -14.27 -8.89 -7.38
C THR A 35 -14.32 -7.85 -8.48
N HIS A 36 -15.27 -8.05 -9.42
CA HIS A 36 -15.47 -7.07 -10.49
C HIS A 36 -15.85 -5.72 -9.95
N GLU A 37 -16.55 -5.70 -8.83
CA GLU A 37 -17.00 -4.44 -8.24
C GLU A 37 -15.86 -3.69 -7.59
N GLU A 38 -14.74 -4.35 -7.38
CA GLU A 38 -13.59 -3.75 -6.72
C GLU A 38 -12.49 -3.41 -7.71
N GLN A 39 -12.87 -3.12 -8.94
CA GLN A 39 -11.88 -2.84 -9.98
C GLN A 39 -10.98 -1.68 -9.61
N GLU A 40 -11.53 -0.65 -8.98
CA GLU A 40 -10.72 0.49 -8.60
C GLU A 40 -9.67 0.11 -7.57
N MET A 41 -10.06 -0.71 -6.61
CA MET A 41 -9.09 -1.18 -5.61
C MET A 41 -8.04 -2.07 -6.25
N LYS A 42 -8.45 -2.89 -7.20
CA LYS A 42 -7.53 -3.74 -7.90
C LYS A 42 -6.51 -2.92 -8.68
N ASP A 43 -6.97 -1.89 -9.36
CA ASP A 43 -6.09 -1.01 -10.12
C ASP A 43 -5.14 -0.27 -9.19
N LEU A 44 -5.65 0.22 -8.07
CA LEU A 44 -4.84 0.92 -7.10
C LEU A 44 -3.75 -0.01 -6.54
N THR A 45 -4.14 -1.21 -6.16
CA THR A 45 -3.21 -2.19 -5.61
C THR A 45 -2.14 -2.56 -6.63
N GLY A 46 -2.55 -2.77 -7.89
CA GLY A 46 -1.59 -3.09 -8.94
C GLY A 46 -0.59 -1.97 -9.16
N GLY A 47 -1.05 -0.73 -9.08
CA GLY A 47 -0.16 0.41 -9.21
C GLY A 47 0.85 0.48 -8.09
N VAL A 48 0.40 0.19 -6.87
CA VAL A 48 1.29 0.18 -5.71
C VAL A 48 2.35 -0.92 -5.87
N ILE A 49 1.93 -2.11 -6.29
CA ILE A 49 2.87 -3.21 -6.51
C ILE A 49 3.94 -2.81 -7.52
N ARG A 50 3.52 -2.18 -8.62
CA ARG A 50 4.46 -1.77 -9.64
C ARG A 50 5.46 -0.77 -9.10
N LYS A 51 4.99 0.20 -8.33
CA LYS A 51 5.86 1.22 -7.77
C LYS A 51 6.82 0.62 -6.75
N LEU A 52 6.32 -0.28 -5.92
CA LEU A 52 7.17 -0.92 -4.92
C LEU A 52 8.24 -1.78 -5.58
N THR A 53 7.88 -2.45 -6.67
CA THR A 53 8.84 -3.29 -7.37
C THR A 53 9.95 -2.44 -8.00
N ALA A 54 9.61 -1.24 -8.44
CA ALA A 54 10.56 -0.38 -9.12
C ALA A 54 11.51 0.36 -8.17
N MET A 55 11.15 0.45 -6.89
CA MET A 55 11.98 1.18 -5.92
C MET A 55 12.85 0.21 -5.14
N ASN A 56 13.86 0.77 -4.46
CA ASN A 56 14.71 -0.04 -3.60
C ASN A 56 14.26 0.09 -2.14
N ASP A 57 14.88 -0.71 -1.27
CA ASP A 57 14.50 -0.73 0.13
C ASP A 57 14.76 0.60 0.81
N LYS A 58 15.84 1.26 0.41
CA LYS A 58 16.18 2.54 1.02
C LYS A 58 15.10 3.59 0.72
N SER A 59 14.61 3.60 -0.49
CA SER A 59 13.53 4.52 -0.85
C SER A 59 12.25 4.16 -0.09
N PHE A 60 12.01 2.87 0.10
CA PHE A 60 10.81 2.44 0.78
C PHE A 60 10.76 2.94 2.23
N VAL A 61 11.90 2.86 2.94
CA VAL A 61 11.91 3.28 4.35
C VAL A 61 11.73 4.78 4.50
N ASN A 62 11.89 5.54 3.42
CA ASN A 62 11.68 6.98 3.46
C ASN A 62 10.23 7.38 3.21
N ILE A 63 9.35 6.42 2.94
CA ILE A 63 7.95 6.73 2.74
C ILE A 63 7.36 7.21 4.06
N ASP A 64 6.64 8.32 3.98
CA ASP A 64 6.02 8.91 5.18
C ASP A 64 4.61 8.37 5.31
N PHE A 65 4.45 7.34 6.11
CA PHE A 65 3.14 6.72 6.30
C PHE A 65 2.20 7.59 7.11
N SER A 66 2.69 8.66 7.70
CA SER A 66 1.80 9.58 8.40
C SER A 66 0.86 10.31 7.45
N LEU A 67 1.16 10.26 6.15
CA LEU A 67 0.27 10.84 5.16
C LEU A 67 -0.97 9.99 4.90
N ALA A 68 -0.97 8.77 5.39
CA ALA A 68 -2.11 7.88 5.17
C ALA A 68 -3.35 8.42 5.86
N LEU A 69 -4.50 8.16 5.23
CA LEU A 69 -5.77 8.45 5.87
C LEU A 69 -5.93 7.46 7.01
N ASP A 70 -6.04 8.00 8.20
CA ASP A 70 -5.98 7.19 9.40
C ASP A 70 -7.19 7.51 10.26
N GLU A 71 -7.87 6.48 10.70
CA GLU A 71 -9.05 6.68 11.51
C GLU A 71 -8.73 7.37 12.81
N GLU A 72 -7.54 7.15 13.32
CA GLU A 72 -7.13 7.80 14.55
C GLU A 72 -7.06 9.29 14.37
N GLY A 73 -6.58 9.72 13.21
CA GLY A 73 -6.56 11.13 12.92
C GLY A 73 -7.93 11.71 12.77
N LEU A 74 -8.86 10.90 12.30
CA LEU A 74 -10.23 11.37 12.13
C LEU A 74 -10.98 11.47 13.43
N GLU A 75 -10.59 10.70 14.41
CA GLU A 75 -11.25 10.74 15.70
C GLU A 75 -10.94 12.00 16.47
N GLU A 76 -9.91 12.65 16.08
CA GLU A 76 -9.55 13.89 16.75
C GLU A 76 -10.44 15.04 16.33
#